data_805e9fc480e5ee7d7582f7bd8bf7b1d7
#
_entry.id   805e9fc480e5ee7d7582f7bd8bf7b1d7
#
_cell.length_a   1.000
_cell.length_b   1.000
_cell.length_c   1.000
_cell.angle_alpha   90.00
_cell.angle_beta   90.00
_cell.angle_gamma   90.00
#
_symmetry.space_group_name_H-M   'P 1'
#
loop_
_entity.id
_entity.type
_entity.pdbx_description
1 polymer ?
#
loop_
_entity_poly.entity_id
_entity_poly.type
_entity_poly.pdbx_seq_one_letter_code
_entity_poly.pdbx_strand_id
1 'polypeptide(L)'
;MPDSPTQPFQTLLRSACLCTRTLPVLATLWLTLLLPTNNASADDLEVVRQRGTLRWGGDQEGGAPFIFPNPERPEELIGFEVELAQRIADQLGVKAEFCQGQWDKLPSLLNRGDIDVVVNGYEWTPVLATEFGTSIPYYIYELVLIARRNDTELQDWEDLKRPEFRDRKNVVSVLTGSAADDYGQTFSDTVTLRGYDGVTDALRAVEQGQDGVRANIQDWPIWITYADRFTKLHQIGRPMAPGFYVAITRSEDLQLRQAINEAILLLMRNGTLRKLCEKYGLWNETQSLRSIELDEADKFVVPTSASSAEAPVRPTIGTSLWPSRKALLVASTWTILLSLCAMPIAIAAGLGLALLRLYGPAPLALLSRLFVEIIRGTPLALQLILIYFVLPEFLEWLPGETQWSLSSFPSAVLALALNYSACEAEIYRAGLQNLPRGQMEAALSLGMTPAQAIRRILIPQATRHVIPPVTNDFIAMFKDTAVCSVIGIAELSKAYYIEAQNTSAVIELGATTALIYLAMSYPLSVLSGRLEDQQHRRKSN
;
A
#
# COMPACT_ATOMS: atom_id res chain seq x y z
N MET A 1 -15.63 -69.82 29.74
CA MET A 1 -15.75 -68.71 30.66
C MET A 1 -14.65 -67.76 30.26
N PRO A 2 -14.97 -66.63 29.64
CA PRO A 2 -13.99 -65.62 29.25
C PRO A 2 -13.92 -64.50 30.27
N ASP A 3 -12.70 -64.02 30.48
CA ASP A 3 -12.33 -62.91 31.35
C ASP A 3 -12.79 -61.57 30.83
N SER A 4 -13.16 -60.72 31.77
CA SER A 4 -13.65 -59.36 31.57
C SER A 4 -12.57 -58.35 31.21
N PRO A 5 -12.85 -57.35 30.35
CA PRO A 5 -11.91 -56.26 30.07
C PRO A 5 -12.22 -55.04 30.95
N THR A 6 -11.40 -54.76 31.94
CA THR A 6 -11.42 -53.49 32.65
C THR A 6 -10.02 -52.92 32.66
N GLN A 7 -9.71 -52.11 31.63
CA GLN A 7 -8.75 -51.01 31.75
C GLN A 7 -8.67 -50.19 30.45
N PRO A 8 -9.34 -49.03 30.38
CA PRO A 8 -8.65 -47.87 29.81
C PRO A 8 -8.88 -46.53 30.52
N PHE A 9 -9.47 -46.51 31.72
CA PHE A 9 -9.84 -45.24 32.36
C PHE A 9 -8.75 -44.64 33.27
N GLN A 10 -7.72 -45.37 33.63
CA GLN A 10 -6.64 -44.85 34.49
C GLN A 10 -5.51 -44.12 33.76
N THR A 11 -5.38 -44.27 32.45
CA THR A 11 -4.34 -43.59 31.66
C THR A 11 -4.73 -42.14 31.28
N LEU A 12 -6.00 -41.83 31.19
CA LEU A 12 -6.50 -40.48 30.87
C LEU A 12 -6.40 -39.51 32.08
N LEU A 13 -6.45 -39.99 33.30
CA LEU A 13 -6.32 -39.16 34.50
C LEU A 13 -4.86 -38.80 34.86
N ARG A 14 -3.87 -39.56 34.38
CA ARG A 14 -2.45 -39.20 34.55
C ARG A 14 -1.96 -38.14 33.58
N SER A 15 -2.54 -38.01 32.37
CA SER A 15 -2.21 -36.97 31.39
C SER A 15 -2.82 -35.61 31.76
N ALA A 16 -3.95 -35.58 32.47
CA ALA A 16 -4.56 -34.33 32.90
C ALA A 16 -3.83 -33.66 34.09
N CYS A 17 -3.12 -34.44 34.91
CA CYS A 17 -2.40 -33.91 36.07
C CYS A 17 -1.02 -33.32 35.73
N LEU A 18 -0.45 -33.63 34.57
CA LEU A 18 0.79 -32.97 34.08
C LEU A 18 0.53 -31.60 33.44
N CYS A 19 -0.64 -31.38 32.84
CA CYS A 19 -1.02 -30.09 32.24
C CYS A 19 -1.27 -28.98 33.26
N THR A 20 -1.69 -29.32 34.48
CA THR A 20 -1.99 -28.32 35.53
C THR A 20 -0.76 -27.81 36.28
N ARG A 21 0.39 -28.49 36.17
CA ARG A 21 1.64 -28.04 36.79
C ARG A 21 2.52 -27.14 35.89
N THR A 22 2.29 -27.11 34.59
CA THR A 22 3.05 -26.27 33.64
C THR A 22 2.38 -24.93 33.34
N LEU A 23 1.08 -24.79 33.59
CA LEU A 23 0.37 -23.52 33.39
C LEU A 23 0.89 -22.34 34.24
N PRO A 24 1.23 -22.50 35.53
CA PRO A 24 1.75 -21.37 36.31
C PRO A 24 3.16 -20.96 35.90
N VAL A 25 3.99 -21.86 35.35
CA VAL A 25 5.34 -21.53 34.87
C VAL A 25 5.30 -20.79 33.54
N LEU A 26 4.39 -21.14 32.66
CA LEU A 26 4.17 -20.40 31.42
C LEU A 26 3.51 -19.04 31.66
N ALA A 27 2.58 -18.95 32.59
CA ALA A 27 1.95 -17.69 32.98
C ALA A 27 2.92 -16.73 33.67
N THR A 28 3.85 -17.22 34.48
CA THR A 28 4.91 -16.39 35.09
C THR A 28 5.97 -15.96 34.05
N LEU A 29 6.29 -16.81 33.06
CA LEU A 29 7.18 -16.42 31.96
C LEU A 29 6.56 -15.33 31.05
N TRP A 30 5.25 -15.40 30.81
CA TRP A 30 4.52 -14.36 30.07
C TRP A 30 4.34 -13.07 30.88
N LEU A 31 4.20 -13.15 32.20
CA LEU A 31 4.06 -11.99 33.06
C LEU A 31 5.41 -11.23 33.22
N THR A 32 6.54 -11.92 33.17
CA THR A 32 7.86 -11.29 33.19
C THR A 32 8.24 -10.64 31.87
N LEU A 33 7.63 -11.05 30.75
CA LEU A 33 7.77 -10.40 29.44
C LEU A 33 6.89 -9.15 29.29
N LEU A 34 5.91 -8.95 30.19
CA LEU A 34 5.01 -7.80 30.18
C LEU A 34 5.34 -6.74 31.24
N LEU A 35 6.39 -6.92 32.01
CA LEU A 35 6.88 -5.85 32.87
C LEU A 35 7.51 -4.79 31.95
N PRO A 36 7.03 -3.54 31.96
CA PRO A 36 7.73 -2.48 31.29
C PRO A 36 9.13 -2.41 31.94
N THR A 37 10.16 -2.70 31.16
CA THR A 37 11.49 -2.33 31.54
C THR A 37 11.47 -0.81 31.65
N ASN A 38 11.43 -0.28 32.87
CA ASN A 38 11.77 1.11 33.12
C ASN A 38 13.25 1.28 32.74
N ASN A 39 13.50 1.41 31.45
CA ASN A 39 14.72 1.99 30.96
C ASN A 39 14.63 3.47 31.35
N ALA A 40 15.33 3.86 32.41
CA ALA A 40 15.79 5.22 32.52
C ALA A 40 16.37 5.56 31.14
N SER A 41 15.82 6.57 30.46
CA SER A 41 16.19 6.93 29.11
C SER A 41 17.70 7.12 29.07
N ALA A 42 18.42 6.13 28.55
CA ALA A 42 19.78 6.33 28.13
C ALA A 42 19.71 7.45 27.08
N ASP A 43 20.62 8.38 27.15
CA ASP A 43 20.77 9.44 26.16
C ASP A 43 20.83 8.81 24.76
N ASP A 44 19.81 9.05 23.92
CA ASP A 44 19.66 8.37 22.63
C ASP A 44 20.85 8.67 21.71
N LEU A 45 21.45 9.84 21.82
CA LEU A 45 22.71 10.18 21.11
C LEU A 45 23.86 9.28 21.57
N GLU A 46 23.96 9.01 22.87
CA GLU A 46 25.01 8.15 23.43
C GLU A 46 24.81 6.68 22.98
N VAL A 47 23.57 6.21 22.91
CA VAL A 47 23.24 4.88 22.36
C VAL A 47 23.68 4.76 20.89
N VAL A 48 23.41 5.79 20.06
CA VAL A 48 23.86 5.84 18.66
C VAL A 48 25.39 5.82 18.58
N ARG A 49 26.08 6.59 19.43
CA ARG A 49 27.56 6.64 19.48
C ARG A 49 28.17 5.33 19.95
N GLN A 50 27.62 4.70 20.98
CA GLN A 50 28.11 3.40 21.48
C GLN A 50 27.91 2.29 20.44
N ARG A 51 26.80 2.31 19.71
CA ARG A 51 26.56 1.39 18.59
C ARG A 51 27.49 1.66 17.40
N GLY A 52 27.95 2.89 17.23
CA GLY A 52 28.81 3.32 16.13
C GLY A 52 28.07 3.48 14.78
N THR A 53 26.74 3.43 14.79
CA THR A 53 25.89 3.58 13.58
C THR A 53 24.69 4.45 13.87
N LEU A 54 24.35 5.36 12.93
CA LEU A 54 23.09 6.08 12.84
C LEU A 54 22.20 5.34 11.84
N ARG A 55 21.17 4.66 12.34
CA ARG A 55 20.19 3.98 11.47
C ARG A 55 19.20 5.02 10.95
N TRP A 56 19.23 5.28 9.67
CA TRP A 56 18.33 6.24 9.06
C TRP A 56 17.35 5.57 8.10
N GLY A 57 16.08 5.95 8.21
CA GLY A 57 14.98 5.42 7.40
C GLY A 57 14.74 6.26 6.17
N GLY A 58 14.52 5.58 5.05
CA GLY A 58 14.12 6.18 3.78
C GLY A 58 13.45 5.16 2.87
N ASP A 59 12.85 5.67 1.80
CA ASP A 59 12.14 4.88 0.80
C ASP A 59 12.80 5.05 -0.57
N GLN A 60 13.33 3.95 -1.12
CA GLN A 60 13.90 3.94 -2.47
C GLN A 60 12.84 4.10 -3.57
N GLU A 61 11.57 3.80 -3.27
CA GLU A 61 10.47 3.96 -4.24
C GLU A 61 10.14 5.44 -4.47
N GLY A 62 10.44 6.32 -3.49
CA GLY A 62 10.40 7.76 -3.66
C GLY A 62 11.37 8.27 -4.74
N GLY A 63 12.43 7.53 -4.98
CA GLY A 63 13.29 7.66 -6.14
C GLY A 63 14.22 8.87 -6.15
N ALA A 64 14.74 9.14 -7.33
CA ALA A 64 15.57 10.31 -7.57
C ALA A 64 14.77 11.61 -7.39
N PRO A 65 15.38 12.67 -6.88
CA PRO A 65 16.81 12.86 -6.62
C PRO A 65 17.26 12.46 -5.22
N PHE A 66 16.37 11.93 -4.37
CA PHE A 66 16.60 11.79 -2.94
C PHE A 66 17.32 10.49 -2.57
N ILE A 67 16.72 9.33 -2.91
CA ILE A 67 17.26 8.00 -2.60
C ILE A 67 16.99 7.08 -3.80
N PHE A 68 18.03 6.63 -4.49
CA PHE A 68 17.88 5.74 -5.63
C PHE A 68 19.11 4.87 -5.86
N PRO A 69 18.96 3.70 -6.50
CA PRO A 69 20.08 2.84 -6.85
C PRO A 69 21.05 3.54 -7.82
N ASN A 70 22.34 3.35 -7.61
CA ASN A 70 23.36 3.81 -8.55
C ASN A 70 23.21 3.07 -9.89
N PRO A 71 23.03 3.76 -11.03
CA PRO A 71 22.87 3.11 -12.33
C PRO A 71 24.03 2.20 -12.74
N GLU A 72 25.26 2.48 -12.27
CA GLU A 72 26.45 1.69 -12.58
C GLU A 72 26.65 0.53 -11.60
N ARG A 73 26.16 0.69 -10.36
CA ARG A 73 26.29 -0.27 -9.25
C ARG A 73 24.97 -0.32 -8.47
N PRO A 74 23.98 -1.08 -8.93
CA PRO A 74 22.62 -1.08 -8.36
C PRO A 74 22.53 -1.47 -6.87
N GLU A 75 23.56 -2.11 -6.33
CA GLU A 75 23.71 -2.45 -4.91
C GLU A 75 24.07 -1.25 -4.03
N GLU A 76 24.53 -0.14 -4.62
CA GLU A 76 24.84 1.09 -3.92
C GLU A 76 23.70 2.10 -4.08
N LEU A 77 23.33 2.74 -2.98
CA LEU A 77 22.37 3.85 -3.01
C LEU A 77 23.12 5.17 -3.17
N ILE A 78 22.56 6.02 -4.00
CA ILE A 78 22.98 7.40 -4.21
C ILE A 78 21.79 8.33 -4.09
N GLY A 79 22.03 9.62 -3.94
CA GLY A 79 20.99 10.63 -3.88
C GLY A 79 21.32 11.73 -2.89
N PHE A 80 20.57 12.82 -2.98
CA PHE A 80 20.75 13.98 -2.13
C PHE A 80 20.67 13.61 -0.64
N GLU A 81 19.69 12.84 -0.25
CA GLU A 81 19.47 12.48 1.15
C GLU A 81 20.35 11.35 1.63
N VAL A 82 20.81 10.46 0.74
CA VAL A 82 21.84 9.48 1.06
C VAL A 82 23.12 10.18 1.49
N GLU A 83 23.56 11.18 0.70
CA GLU A 83 24.78 11.93 1.04
C GLU A 83 24.57 12.86 2.25
N LEU A 84 23.38 13.44 2.41
CA LEU A 84 23.03 14.24 3.59
C LEU A 84 23.09 13.39 4.86
N ALA A 85 22.46 12.22 4.89
CA ALA A 85 22.48 11.31 6.03
C ALA A 85 23.92 10.85 6.37
N GLN A 86 24.74 10.56 5.34
CA GLN A 86 26.15 10.24 5.54
C GLN A 86 26.90 11.42 6.19
N ARG A 87 26.69 12.66 5.70
CA ARG A 87 27.33 13.86 6.28
C ARG A 87 26.89 14.13 7.71
N ILE A 88 25.61 13.91 8.02
CA ILE A 88 25.12 14.02 9.40
C ILE A 88 25.82 12.97 10.28
N ALA A 89 25.85 11.71 9.87
CA ALA A 89 26.50 10.64 10.61
C ALA A 89 28.00 10.92 10.85
N ASP A 90 28.71 11.42 9.82
CA ASP A 90 30.11 11.82 9.93
C ASP A 90 30.33 12.90 11.03
N GLN A 91 29.41 13.87 11.15
CA GLN A 91 29.46 14.89 12.20
C GLN A 91 29.17 14.32 13.60
N LEU A 92 28.34 13.29 13.69
CA LEU A 92 28.09 12.58 14.96
C LEU A 92 29.21 11.62 15.33
N GLY A 93 30.20 11.38 14.43
CA GLY A 93 31.29 10.43 14.62
C GLY A 93 30.90 8.96 14.46
N VAL A 94 29.86 8.66 13.69
CA VAL A 94 29.31 7.31 13.46
C VAL A 94 29.14 7.05 11.97
N LYS A 95 28.79 5.81 11.60
CA LYS A 95 28.46 5.44 10.22
C LYS A 95 26.97 5.60 9.97
N ALA A 96 26.57 6.05 8.77
CA ALA A 96 25.18 6.01 8.35
C ALA A 96 24.83 4.57 7.92
N GLU A 97 23.72 4.06 8.44
CA GLU A 97 23.15 2.75 8.07
C GLU A 97 21.74 2.96 7.55
N PHE A 98 21.54 2.66 6.25
CA PHE A 98 20.25 2.82 5.60
C PHE A 98 19.29 1.68 5.99
N CYS A 99 18.06 2.04 6.31
CA CYS A 99 16.97 1.12 6.59
C CYS A 99 15.80 1.42 5.64
N GLN A 100 15.51 0.49 4.73
CA GLN A 100 14.39 0.62 3.80
C GLN A 100 13.04 0.55 4.54
N GLY A 101 12.16 1.49 4.26
CA GLY A 101 10.76 1.49 4.67
C GLY A 101 9.90 2.14 3.59
N GLN A 102 8.61 1.84 3.53
CA GLN A 102 7.68 2.65 2.74
C GLN A 102 7.54 4.03 3.36
N TRP A 103 7.49 5.08 2.54
CA TRP A 103 7.53 6.47 2.98
C TRP A 103 6.56 6.75 4.14
N ASP A 104 5.33 6.35 3.98
CA ASP A 104 4.24 6.51 4.93
C ASP A 104 4.34 5.61 6.19
N LYS A 105 5.23 4.61 6.20
CA LYS A 105 5.49 3.70 7.34
C LYS A 105 6.74 4.08 8.14
N LEU A 106 7.58 4.96 7.61
CA LEU A 106 8.82 5.36 8.29
C LEU A 106 8.59 5.90 9.72
N PRO A 107 7.54 6.72 10.00
CA PRO A 107 7.23 7.13 11.37
C PRO A 107 6.94 5.97 12.32
N SER A 108 6.30 4.91 11.82
CA SER A 108 6.05 3.71 12.62
C SER A 108 7.33 2.93 12.94
N LEU A 109 8.28 2.85 11.98
CA LEU A 109 9.60 2.26 12.21
C LEU A 109 10.40 3.06 13.24
N LEU A 110 10.31 4.39 13.20
CA LEU A 110 10.93 5.29 14.14
C LEU A 110 10.40 5.07 15.58
N ASN A 111 9.07 5.04 15.74
CA ASN A 111 8.43 4.80 17.04
C ASN A 111 8.74 3.42 17.63
N ARG A 112 8.96 2.40 16.80
CA ARG A 112 9.38 1.07 17.25
C ARG A 112 10.87 1.00 17.64
N GLY A 113 11.65 2.01 17.28
CA GLY A 113 13.10 2.03 17.49
C GLY A 113 13.89 1.17 16.49
N ASP A 114 13.27 0.80 15.36
CA ASP A 114 13.96 0.10 14.26
C ASP A 114 14.96 1.03 13.57
N ILE A 115 14.67 2.34 13.55
CA ILE A 115 15.49 3.42 13.03
C ILE A 115 15.63 4.54 14.06
N ASP A 116 16.64 5.39 13.91
CA ASP A 116 16.95 6.49 14.83
C ASP A 116 16.49 7.84 14.29
N VAL A 117 16.47 8.00 12.97
CA VAL A 117 16.08 9.21 12.26
C VAL A 117 15.48 8.85 10.90
N VAL A 118 14.54 9.65 10.44
CA VAL A 118 14.05 9.60 9.06
C VAL A 118 14.58 10.81 8.29
N VAL A 119 15.14 10.58 7.10
CA VAL A 119 15.57 11.61 6.16
C VAL A 119 15.04 11.18 4.78
N ASN A 120 13.85 11.67 4.42
CA ASN A 120 13.16 11.25 3.19
C ASN A 120 12.10 12.24 2.72
N GLY A 121 12.46 13.50 2.51
CA GLY A 121 11.54 14.53 2.02
C GLY A 121 10.33 14.73 2.92
N TYR A 122 10.46 14.52 4.23
CA TYR A 122 9.33 14.74 5.13
C TYR A 122 9.04 16.23 5.27
N GLU A 123 7.82 16.59 4.89
CA GLU A 123 7.34 17.95 4.96
C GLU A 123 7.03 18.33 6.40
N TRP A 124 7.56 19.48 6.83
CA TRP A 124 7.22 20.01 8.13
C TRP A 124 5.76 20.48 8.18
N THR A 125 4.99 19.93 9.10
CA THR A 125 3.64 20.37 9.43
C THR A 125 3.50 20.55 10.93
N PRO A 126 2.56 21.40 11.41
CA PRO A 126 2.28 21.50 12.84
C PRO A 126 1.91 20.15 13.48
N VAL A 127 1.20 19.29 12.77
CA VAL A 127 0.82 17.94 13.23
C VAL A 127 2.05 17.08 13.41
N LEU A 128 2.92 16.99 12.39
CA LEU A 128 4.17 16.23 12.48
C LEU A 128 5.05 16.69 13.65
N ALA A 129 5.16 18.01 13.85
CA ALA A 129 5.95 18.59 14.93
C ALA A 129 5.38 18.36 16.34
N THR A 130 4.11 17.98 16.47
CA THR A 130 3.52 17.57 17.76
C THR A 130 3.75 16.11 18.09
N GLU A 131 3.85 15.26 17.07
CA GLU A 131 4.01 13.81 17.23
C GLU A 131 5.49 13.39 17.29
N PHE A 132 6.35 14.11 16.56
CA PHE A 132 7.76 13.77 16.38
C PHE A 132 8.68 14.97 16.69
N GLY A 133 9.94 14.67 16.99
CA GLY A 133 10.98 15.66 17.02
C GLY A 133 11.40 16.03 15.59
N THR A 134 11.12 17.26 15.15
CA THR A 134 11.55 17.75 13.84
C THR A 134 12.88 18.48 13.92
N SER A 135 13.77 18.27 12.96
CA SER A 135 15.00 19.05 12.81
C SER A 135 14.71 20.46 12.28
N ILE A 136 15.74 21.30 12.25
CA ILE A 136 15.72 22.47 11.38
C ILE A 136 15.58 22.01 9.92
N PRO A 137 14.93 22.81 9.03
CA PRO A 137 14.79 22.44 7.63
C PRO A 137 16.15 22.31 6.94
N TYR A 138 16.32 21.25 6.15
CA TYR A 138 17.48 21.08 5.28
C TYR A 138 17.23 21.45 3.82
N TYR A 139 15.95 21.58 3.41
CA TYR A 139 15.55 21.97 2.06
C TYR A 139 14.21 22.72 2.08
N ILE A 140 13.99 23.62 1.09
CA ILE A 140 12.69 24.26 0.83
C ILE A 140 12.14 23.69 -0.45
N TYR A 141 11.03 22.99 -0.39
CA TYR A 141 10.31 22.57 -1.57
C TYR A 141 9.25 23.61 -1.97
N GLU A 142 8.83 23.55 -3.21
CA GLU A 142 7.67 24.26 -3.73
C GLU A 142 6.82 23.27 -4.52
N LEU A 143 5.52 23.42 -4.49
CA LEU A 143 4.60 22.59 -5.25
C LEU A 143 4.48 23.11 -6.69
N VAL A 144 4.43 22.19 -7.63
CA VAL A 144 4.20 22.46 -9.05
C VAL A 144 2.97 21.74 -9.55
N LEU A 145 2.29 22.38 -10.49
CA LEU A 145 1.17 21.78 -11.21
C LEU A 145 1.68 21.26 -12.55
N ILE A 146 1.39 19.99 -12.85
CA ILE A 146 1.89 19.28 -14.03
C ILE A 146 0.70 18.84 -14.85
N ALA A 147 0.70 19.12 -16.14
CA ALA A 147 -0.37 18.74 -17.06
C ALA A 147 0.19 18.19 -18.37
N ARG A 148 -0.68 17.62 -19.20
CA ARG A 148 -0.30 17.20 -20.54
C ARG A 148 -0.01 18.40 -21.44
N ARG A 149 1.02 18.31 -22.30
CA ARG A 149 1.39 19.37 -23.24
C ARG A 149 0.29 19.74 -24.24
N ASN A 150 -0.63 18.82 -24.51
CA ASN A 150 -1.77 19.05 -25.41
C ASN A 150 -3.03 19.53 -24.67
N ASP A 151 -2.99 19.72 -23.36
CA ASP A 151 -4.10 20.30 -22.60
C ASP A 151 -4.04 21.83 -22.74
N THR A 152 -4.93 22.40 -23.53
CA THR A 152 -5.00 23.85 -23.77
C THR A 152 -5.91 24.58 -22.80
N GLU A 153 -6.69 23.86 -22.00
CA GLU A 153 -7.65 24.43 -21.07
C GLU A 153 -7.04 24.67 -19.68
N LEU A 154 -6.03 23.85 -19.31
CA LEU A 154 -5.35 23.92 -18.02
C LEU A 154 -3.94 24.46 -18.21
N GLN A 155 -3.72 25.73 -17.82
CA GLN A 155 -2.45 26.44 -18.03
C GLN A 155 -1.88 27.03 -16.72
N ASP A 156 -2.71 27.19 -15.68
CA ASP A 156 -2.30 27.74 -14.39
C ASP A 156 -3.15 27.15 -13.26
N TRP A 157 -2.71 27.37 -12.02
CA TRP A 157 -3.41 27.00 -10.77
C TRP A 157 -4.82 27.62 -10.68
N GLU A 158 -4.99 28.85 -11.21
CA GLU A 158 -6.30 29.52 -11.20
C GLU A 158 -7.32 28.79 -12.08
N ASP A 159 -6.86 28.04 -13.07
CA ASP A 159 -7.74 27.23 -13.91
C ASP A 159 -8.42 26.12 -13.13
N LEU A 160 -7.78 25.59 -12.07
CA LEU A 160 -8.38 24.59 -11.18
C LEU A 160 -9.61 25.12 -10.42
N LYS A 161 -9.71 26.44 -10.25
CA LYS A 161 -10.82 27.09 -9.53
C LYS A 161 -12.02 27.42 -10.42
N ARG A 162 -11.91 27.24 -11.74
CA ARG A 162 -12.98 27.60 -12.67
C ARG A 162 -14.21 26.71 -12.50
N PRO A 163 -15.45 27.28 -12.45
CA PRO A 163 -16.69 26.50 -12.30
C PRO A 163 -16.88 25.42 -13.39
N GLU A 164 -16.36 25.68 -14.60
CA GLU A 164 -16.42 24.75 -15.74
C GLU A 164 -15.66 23.44 -15.46
N PHE A 165 -14.68 23.48 -14.57
CA PHE A 165 -13.97 22.30 -14.08
C PHE A 165 -14.85 21.42 -13.16
N ARG A 166 -15.78 22.02 -12.42
CA ARG A 166 -16.71 21.31 -11.55
C ARG A 166 -17.63 20.34 -12.30
N ASP A 167 -18.13 20.76 -13.46
CA ASP A 167 -19.08 19.96 -14.24
C ASP A 167 -18.43 18.79 -15.00
N ARG A 168 -17.12 18.87 -15.25
CA ARG A 168 -16.36 17.87 -16.01
C ARG A 168 -15.66 16.81 -15.16
N LYS A 169 -15.86 16.80 -13.84
CA LYS A 169 -15.17 15.89 -12.90
C LYS A 169 -13.66 15.82 -13.15
N ASN A 170 -13.00 16.99 -13.23
CA ASN A 170 -11.56 17.03 -13.39
C ASN A 170 -10.88 16.38 -12.20
N VAL A 171 -10.04 15.41 -12.49
CA VAL A 171 -9.31 14.67 -11.48
C VAL A 171 -7.86 15.15 -11.47
N VAL A 172 -7.36 15.46 -10.29
CA VAL A 172 -5.97 15.81 -10.05
C VAL A 172 -5.34 14.70 -9.21
N SER A 173 -4.22 14.16 -9.69
CA SER A 173 -3.47 13.14 -8.98
C SER A 173 -2.50 13.78 -7.98
N VAL A 174 -2.32 13.13 -6.85
CA VAL A 174 -1.40 13.51 -5.77
C VAL A 174 -0.75 12.27 -5.17
N LEU A 175 0.38 12.43 -4.50
CA LEU A 175 0.91 11.40 -3.60
C LEU A 175 0.09 11.44 -2.30
N THR A 176 -0.47 10.32 -1.90
CA THR A 176 -1.35 10.26 -0.73
C THR A 176 -0.63 10.66 0.55
N GLY A 177 -1.22 11.60 1.30
CA GLY A 177 -0.70 12.07 2.60
C GLY A 177 0.51 12.99 2.49
N SER A 178 0.85 13.50 1.30
CA SER A 178 1.88 14.50 1.09
C SER A 178 1.33 15.93 1.22
N ALA A 179 2.22 16.92 1.29
CA ALA A 179 1.82 18.32 1.23
C ALA A 179 1.07 18.69 -0.08
N ALA A 180 1.34 17.95 -1.16
CA ALA A 180 0.61 18.10 -2.42
C ALA A 180 -0.85 17.65 -2.28
N ASP A 181 -1.13 16.60 -1.50
CA ASP A 181 -2.49 16.16 -1.17
C ASP A 181 -3.20 17.21 -0.31
N ASP A 182 -2.57 17.67 0.77
CA ASP A 182 -3.12 18.69 1.65
C ASP A 182 -3.41 19.99 0.91
N TYR A 183 -2.48 20.47 0.09
CA TYR A 183 -2.68 21.68 -0.72
C TYR A 183 -3.75 21.47 -1.78
N GLY A 184 -3.81 20.31 -2.40
CA GLY A 184 -4.83 19.91 -3.35
C GLY A 184 -6.25 19.98 -2.77
N GLN A 185 -6.44 19.67 -1.47
CA GLN A 185 -7.73 19.78 -0.78
C GLN A 185 -8.30 21.20 -0.83
N THR A 186 -7.46 22.23 -0.98
CA THR A 186 -7.93 23.63 -1.13
C THR A 186 -8.75 23.84 -2.41
N PHE A 187 -8.64 22.93 -3.39
CA PHE A 187 -9.39 22.94 -4.64
C PHE A 187 -10.54 21.93 -4.68
N SER A 188 -10.85 21.27 -3.55
CA SER A 188 -11.85 20.19 -3.48
C SER A 188 -13.27 20.58 -3.93
N ASP A 189 -13.60 21.87 -3.95
CA ASP A 189 -14.87 22.39 -4.46
C ASP A 189 -14.99 22.26 -5.99
N THR A 190 -13.87 22.22 -6.73
CA THR A 190 -13.82 22.26 -8.19
C THR A 190 -13.16 21.06 -8.83
N VAL A 191 -12.27 20.36 -8.12
CA VAL A 191 -11.57 19.16 -8.61
C VAL A 191 -11.78 17.99 -7.67
N THR A 192 -11.64 16.77 -8.22
CA THR A 192 -11.58 15.54 -7.43
C THR A 192 -10.12 15.13 -7.30
N LEU A 193 -9.62 15.03 -6.07
CA LEU A 193 -8.29 14.51 -5.82
C LEU A 193 -8.28 12.99 -5.90
N ARG A 194 -7.22 12.46 -6.51
CA ARG A 194 -6.93 11.03 -6.54
C ARG A 194 -5.53 10.78 -5.99
N GLY A 195 -5.47 10.15 -4.82
CA GLY A 195 -4.22 9.76 -4.19
C GLY A 195 -3.64 8.48 -4.81
N TYR A 196 -2.34 8.50 -5.06
CA TYR A 196 -1.53 7.36 -5.47
C TYR A 196 -0.47 7.08 -4.40
N ASP A 197 0.00 5.83 -4.33
CA ASP A 197 1.06 5.43 -3.38
C ASP A 197 2.46 5.70 -3.96
N GLY A 198 2.58 5.82 -5.29
CA GLY A 198 3.82 6.09 -6.01
C GLY A 198 3.74 7.35 -6.88
N VAL A 199 4.82 8.13 -6.88
CA VAL A 199 4.96 9.35 -7.71
C VAL A 199 4.84 9.04 -9.20
N THR A 200 5.53 8.01 -9.67
CA THR A 200 5.54 7.62 -11.07
C THR A 200 4.16 7.17 -11.56
N ASP A 201 3.38 6.56 -10.69
CA ASP A 201 2.02 6.11 -11.00
C ASP A 201 1.06 7.30 -11.12
N ALA A 202 1.21 8.30 -10.23
CA ALA A 202 0.45 9.54 -10.30
C ALA A 202 0.74 10.32 -11.59
N LEU A 203 2.02 10.42 -12.00
CA LEU A 203 2.43 11.09 -13.24
C LEU A 203 1.96 10.32 -14.48
N ARG A 204 2.07 8.99 -14.48
CA ARG A 204 1.61 8.13 -15.58
C ARG A 204 0.11 8.23 -15.78
N ALA A 205 -0.67 8.31 -14.70
CA ALA A 205 -2.11 8.51 -14.78
C ALA A 205 -2.48 9.82 -15.50
N VAL A 206 -1.72 10.91 -15.28
CA VAL A 206 -1.87 12.16 -16.04
C VAL A 206 -1.50 11.97 -17.51
N GLU A 207 -0.33 11.36 -17.77
CA GLU A 207 0.16 11.17 -19.15
C GLU A 207 -0.82 10.38 -20.01
N GLN A 208 -1.41 9.34 -19.43
CA GLN A 208 -2.37 8.46 -20.09
C GLN A 208 -3.82 8.98 -20.02
N GLY A 209 -4.09 10.02 -19.24
CA GLY A 209 -5.46 10.55 -19.05
C GLY A 209 -6.42 9.56 -18.40
N GLN A 210 -5.90 8.61 -17.62
CA GLN A 210 -6.68 7.55 -17.01
C GLN A 210 -7.69 8.13 -16.01
N ASP A 211 -8.90 7.57 -15.99
CA ASP A 211 -9.98 7.95 -15.08
C ASP A 211 -10.29 9.44 -15.04
N GLY A 212 -9.96 10.16 -16.11
CA GLY A 212 -10.17 11.60 -16.20
C GLY A 212 -9.08 12.43 -15.48
N VAL A 213 -7.96 11.81 -15.09
CA VAL A 213 -6.83 12.54 -14.48
C VAL A 213 -6.24 13.51 -15.51
N ARG A 214 -6.25 14.80 -15.19
CA ARG A 214 -5.79 15.88 -16.07
C ARG A 214 -4.48 16.50 -15.62
N ALA A 215 -4.25 16.57 -14.31
CA ALA A 215 -3.07 17.18 -13.74
C ALA A 215 -2.56 16.37 -12.54
N ASN A 216 -1.32 16.67 -12.15
CA ASN A 216 -0.69 16.21 -10.94
C ASN A 216 -0.16 17.41 -10.14
N ILE A 217 -0.33 17.40 -8.84
CA ILE A 217 0.37 18.31 -7.94
C ILE A 217 1.51 17.53 -7.33
N GLN A 218 2.73 18.09 -7.42
CA GLN A 218 3.94 17.42 -6.98
C GLN A 218 4.98 18.41 -6.52
N ASP A 219 5.93 17.94 -5.71
CA ASP A 219 7.09 18.71 -5.31
C ASP A 219 8.01 18.99 -6.51
N TRP A 220 8.45 20.21 -6.64
CA TRP A 220 9.34 20.63 -7.71
C TRP A 220 10.61 19.76 -7.85
N PRO A 221 11.31 19.37 -6.77
CA PRO A 221 12.49 18.51 -6.87
C PRO A 221 12.20 17.15 -7.51
N ILE A 222 11.05 16.59 -7.22
CA ILE A 222 10.61 15.32 -7.81
C ILE A 222 10.30 15.53 -9.30
N TRP A 223 9.51 16.56 -9.61
CA TRP A 223 9.15 16.84 -11.00
C TRP A 223 10.36 17.02 -11.93
N ILE A 224 11.36 17.85 -11.55
CA ILE A 224 12.53 18.08 -12.40
C ILE A 224 13.31 16.80 -12.70
N THR A 225 13.28 15.84 -11.80
CA THR A 225 13.96 14.55 -11.97
C THR A 225 13.22 13.63 -12.93
N TYR A 226 11.90 13.71 -12.96
CA TYR A 226 11.08 12.84 -13.80
C TYR A 226 10.66 13.50 -15.12
N ALA A 227 10.84 14.80 -15.29
CA ALA A 227 10.40 15.56 -16.48
C ALA A 227 10.90 14.97 -17.80
N ASP A 228 12.15 14.49 -17.84
CA ASP A 228 12.75 13.89 -19.04
C ASP A 228 12.15 12.51 -19.38
N ARG A 229 11.55 11.83 -18.41
CA ARG A 229 10.88 10.52 -18.63
C ARG A 229 9.45 10.71 -19.12
N PHE A 230 8.75 11.76 -18.65
CA PHE A 230 7.38 12.07 -19.00
C PHE A 230 7.28 13.19 -20.02
N THR A 231 7.80 12.92 -21.21
CA THR A 231 7.94 13.94 -22.28
C THR A 231 6.63 14.54 -22.78
N LYS A 232 5.49 13.85 -22.58
CA LYS A 232 4.15 14.35 -22.89
C LYS A 232 3.61 15.31 -21.83
N LEU A 233 4.26 15.40 -20.67
CA LEU A 233 3.89 16.28 -19.57
C LEU A 233 4.75 17.54 -19.57
N HIS A 234 4.27 18.57 -18.88
CA HIS A 234 5.03 19.79 -18.57
C HIS A 234 4.46 20.45 -17.33
N GLN A 235 5.30 21.24 -16.67
CA GLN A 235 4.87 22.12 -15.61
C GLN A 235 4.07 23.28 -16.18
N ILE A 236 2.97 23.62 -15.52
CA ILE A 236 2.13 24.79 -15.82
C ILE A 236 2.08 25.70 -14.59
N GLY A 237 1.89 27.00 -14.84
CA GLY A 237 1.92 28.00 -13.78
C GLY A 237 3.28 28.15 -13.09
N ARG A 238 3.32 28.94 -12.04
CA ARG A 238 4.50 29.13 -11.18
C ARG A 238 4.50 28.13 -10.04
N PRO A 239 5.68 27.77 -9.49
CA PRO A 239 5.75 27.03 -8.23
C PRO A 239 5.01 27.77 -7.13
N MET A 240 4.31 27.05 -6.27
CA MET A 240 3.44 27.59 -5.21
C MET A 240 3.68 26.86 -3.89
N ALA A 241 3.08 27.39 -2.81
CA ALA A 241 3.02 26.74 -1.50
C ALA A 241 4.40 26.22 -1.02
N PRO A 242 5.41 27.12 -0.82
CA PRO A 242 6.71 26.70 -0.31
C PRO A 242 6.57 26.06 1.07
N GLY A 243 7.28 24.96 1.27
CA GLY A 243 7.32 24.23 2.52
C GLY A 243 8.74 23.73 2.83
N PHE A 244 8.90 22.95 3.88
CA PHE A 244 10.19 22.63 4.45
C PHE A 244 10.36 21.12 4.60
N TYR A 245 11.45 20.57 4.06
CA TYR A 245 11.86 19.22 4.41
C TYR A 245 12.67 19.21 5.69
N VAL A 246 12.32 18.31 6.59
CA VAL A 246 12.94 18.11 7.89
C VAL A 246 13.31 16.65 8.12
N ALA A 247 14.37 16.42 8.89
CA ALA A 247 14.60 15.10 9.45
C ALA A 247 13.70 14.93 10.69
N ILE A 248 13.16 13.73 10.90
CA ILE A 248 12.33 13.44 12.07
C ILE A 248 12.99 12.40 12.98
N THR A 249 12.90 12.63 14.27
CA THR A 249 13.33 11.74 15.37
C THR A 249 12.12 11.45 16.26
N ARG A 250 12.24 10.53 17.20
CA ARG A 250 11.22 10.44 18.24
C ARG A 250 11.16 11.74 19.04
N SER A 251 9.99 12.07 19.56
CA SER A 251 9.78 13.32 20.32
C SER A 251 10.69 13.43 21.55
N GLU A 252 11.00 12.31 22.18
CA GLU A 252 11.88 12.20 23.35
C GLU A 252 13.39 12.28 23.05
N ASP A 253 13.82 12.04 21.79
CA ASP A 253 15.23 12.00 21.37
C ASP A 253 15.84 13.42 21.24
N LEU A 254 15.81 14.19 22.31
CA LEU A 254 16.16 15.62 22.28
C LEU A 254 17.62 15.85 21.92
N GLN A 255 18.55 15.05 22.48
CA GLN A 255 19.98 15.24 22.26
C GLN A 255 20.40 14.80 20.86
N LEU A 256 19.83 13.70 20.36
CA LEU A 256 20.05 13.26 18.98
C LEU A 256 19.54 14.31 17.99
N ARG A 257 18.34 14.86 18.21
CA ARG A 257 17.78 15.93 17.39
C ARG A 257 18.65 17.19 17.40
N GLN A 258 19.13 17.60 18.57
CA GLN A 258 20.02 18.75 18.68
C GLN A 258 21.33 18.51 17.92
N ALA A 259 21.94 17.33 18.04
CA ALA A 259 23.17 17.00 17.33
C ALA A 259 22.95 16.96 15.79
N ILE A 260 21.78 16.47 15.32
CA ILE A 260 21.40 16.54 13.91
C ILE A 260 21.24 18.00 13.46
N ASN A 261 20.61 18.86 14.25
CA ASN A 261 20.48 20.28 13.94
C ASN A 261 21.83 20.98 13.81
N GLU A 262 22.74 20.71 14.74
CA GLU A 262 24.10 21.24 14.70
C GLU A 262 24.86 20.77 13.45
N ALA A 263 24.71 19.50 13.09
CA ALA A 263 25.26 18.95 11.85
C ALA A 263 24.71 19.67 10.60
N ILE A 264 23.38 19.81 10.49
CA ILE A 264 22.74 20.50 9.35
C ILE A 264 23.21 21.97 9.29
N LEU A 265 23.23 22.68 10.40
CA LEU A 265 23.77 24.08 10.47
C LEU A 265 25.21 24.17 9.99
N LEU A 266 26.07 23.24 10.41
CA LEU A 266 27.45 23.21 9.96
C LEU A 266 27.55 22.99 8.45
N LEU A 267 26.74 22.05 7.88
CA LEU A 267 26.69 21.78 6.44
C LEU A 267 26.19 23.00 5.64
N MET A 268 25.30 23.80 6.21
CA MET A 268 24.85 25.05 5.63
C MET A 268 25.96 26.09 5.63
N ARG A 269 26.55 26.36 6.80
CA ARG A 269 27.60 27.39 7.01
C ARG A 269 28.87 27.15 6.18
N ASN A 270 29.29 25.91 6.01
CA ASN A 270 30.47 25.56 5.23
C ASN A 270 30.18 25.36 3.73
N GLY A 271 28.95 25.58 3.29
CA GLY A 271 28.51 25.45 1.89
C GLY A 271 28.43 24.02 1.37
N THR A 272 28.54 23.00 2.23
CA THR A 272 28.45 21.60 1.80
C THR A 272 27.02 21.28 1.35
N LEU A 273 25.99 21.73 2.08
CA LEU A 273 24.60 21.52 1.72
C LEU A 273 24.27 22.15 0.37
N ARG A 274 24.77 23.37 0.09
CA ARG A 274 24.63 24.02 -1.21
C ARG A 274 25.24 23.18 -2.33
N LYS A 275 26.46 22.69 -2.16
CA LYS A 275 27.12 21.82 -3.15
C LYS A 275 26.34 20.53 -3.40
N LEU A 276 25.72 19.97 -2.37
CA LEU A 276 24.84 18.79 -2.53
C LEU A 276 23.60 19.15 -3.36
N CYS A 277 22.93 20.26 -3.06
CA CYS A 277 21.81 20.73 -3.86
C CYS A 277 22.21 20.97 -5.34
N GLU A 278 23.35 21.64 -5.56
CA GLU A 278 23.88 21.90 -6.91
C GLU A 278 24.20 20.59 -7.66
N LYS A 279 24.78 19.62 -6.98
CA LYS A 279 25.12 18.30 -7.55
C LYS A 279 23.89 17.55 -8.08
N TYR A 280 22.78 17.63 -7.37
CA TYR A 280 21.53 16.95 -7.73
C TYR A 280 20.53 17.84 -8.48
N GLY A 281 20.92 19.04 -8.92
CA GLY A 281 20.05 19.98 -9.63
C GLY A 281 18.95 20.60 -8.77
N LEU A 282 19.08 20.55 -7.46
CA LEU A 282 18.09 21.01 -6.48
C LEU A 282 18.26 22.48 -6.07
N TRP A 283 19.35 23.15 -6.51
CA TRP A 283 19.60 24.54 -6.17
C TRP A 283 18.79 25.47 -7.09
N ASN A 284 17.91 26.27 -6.53
CA ASN A 284 17.06 27.22 -7.23
C ASN A 284 17.10 28.62 -6.53
N GLU A 285 16.28 29.55 -7.04
CA GLU A 285 16.21 30.91 -6.51
C GLU A 285 15.71 30.91 -5.06
N THR A 286 14.74 30.09 -4.72
CA THR A 286 14.19 29.95 -3.37
C THR A 286 15.26 29.52 -2.35
N GLN A 287 16.13 28.59 -2.72
CA GLN A 287 17.27 28.20 -1.89
C GLN A 287 18.28 29.36 -1.73
N SER A 288 18.46 30.17 -2.79
CA SER A 288 19.39 31.30 -2.79
C SER A 288 18.92 32.43 -1.88
N LEU A 289 17.64 32.79 -1.93
CA LEU A 289 17.07 33.85 -1.11
C LEU A 289 17.19 33.51 0.39
N ARG A 290 17.01 32.26 0.74
CA ARG A 290 17.10 31.82 2.12
C ARG A 290 18.53 31.63 2.64
N SER A 291 19.50 31.36 1.79
CA SER A 291 20.91 31.34 2.22
C SER A 291 21.36 32.70 2.75
N ILE A 292 20.70 33.79 2.32
CA ILE A 292 20.92 35.16 2.81
C ILE A 292 20.26 35.35 4.20
N GLU A 293 19.08 34.75 4.42
CA GLU A 293 18.38 34.80 5.72
C GLU A 293 19.04 33.90 6.79
N LEU A 294 19.75 32.85 6.37
CA LEU A 294 20.49 31.94 7.28
C LEU A 294 21.76 32.55 7.90
N ASP A 295 22.30 33.64 7.35
CA ASP A 295 23.30 34.44 8.03
C ASP A 295 22.75 35.16 9.29
N GLU A 296 21.41 35.25 9.40
CA GLU A 296 20.66 35.62 10.61
C GLU A 296 20.12 34.39 11.39
N ALA A 297 20.63 33.20 11.14
CA ALA A 297 20.05 31.89 11.56
C ALA A 297 20.08 31.64 13.08
N ASP A 298 20.69 32.51 13.87
CA ASP A 298 20.46 32.54 15.33
C ASP A 298 19.01 32.90 15.70
N LYS A 299 18.21 33.32 14.70
CA LYS A 299 16.76 33.64 14.81
C LYS A 299 15.83 32.60 14.21
N PHE A 300 16.33 31.52 13.64
CA PHE A 300 15.48 30.41 13.23
C PHE A 300 15.02 29.65 14.48
N VAL A 301 14.21 30.31 15.27
CA VAL A 301 13.29 29.62 16.16
C VAL A 301 12.41 28.80 15.22
N VAL A 302 12.65 27.48 15.12
CA VAL A 302 11.59 26.53 14.80
C VAL A 302 10.39 27.09 15.57
N PRO A 303 9.25 27.40 14.94
CA PRO A 303 8.14 27.94 15.69
C PRO A 303 7.85 27.00 16.85
N THR A 304 8.46 27.25 17.99
CA THR A 304 8.16 26.62 19.27
C THR A 304 6.81 27.15 19.77
N SER A 305 6.17 27.99 18.98
CA SER A 305 4.80 28.45 19.19
C SER A 305 3.74 27.43 18.76
N ALA A 306 4.01 26.15 18.93
CA ALA A 306 2.94 25.23 19.33
C ALA A 306 2.50 25.50 20.79
N SER A 307 2.94 26.60 21.43
CA SER A 307 2.54 26.90 22.82
C SER A 307 1.15 27.49 22.94
N SER A 308 0.37 27.56 21.86
CA SER A 308 -1.06 27.92 21.91
C SER A 308 -1.95 27.18 20.89
N ALA A 309 -1.40 26.29 20.05
CA ALA A 309 -2.25 25.21 19.55
C ALA A 309 -2.37 24.22 20.71
N GLU A 310 -3.54 24.13 21.32
CA GLU A 310 -3.87 23.02 22.21
C GLU A 310 -3.33 21.75 21.56
N ALA A 311 -2.44 21.03 22.26
CA ALA A 311 -1.95 19.73 21.80
C ALA A 311 -3.18 18.99 21.30
N PRO A 312 -3.16 18.43 20.07
CA PRO A 312 -4.34 17.77 19.55
C PRO A 312 -4.75 16.75 20.62
N VAL A 313 -5.88 17.04 21.26
CA VAL A 313 -6.46 16.17 22.28
C VAL A 313 -6.55 14.83 21.59
N ARG A 314 -5.82 13.83 22.06
CA ARG A 314 -5.94 12.48 21.51
C ARG A 314 -7.44 12.21 21.40
N PRO A 315 -7.97 12.05 20.21
CA PRO A 315 -9.42 12.01 20.06
C PRO A 315 -9.92 10.86 20.92
N THR A 316 -10.86 11.14 21.79
CA THR A 316 -11.54 10.11 22.58
C THR A 316 -12.20 9.16 21.58
N ILE A 317 -12.20 7.86 21.85
CA ILE A 317 -12.67 6.77 20.96
C ILE A 317 -13.92 7.10 20.14
N GLY A 318 -14.82 7.96 20.65
CA GLY A 318 -16.04 8.38 19.94
C GLY A 318 -15.88 9.58 18.98
N THR A 319 -14.85 10.39 19.12
CA THR A 319 -14.70 11.64 18.33
C THR A 319 -14.04 11.42 16.98
N SER A 320 -13.20 10.39 16.84
CA SER A 320 -12.54 10.05 15.57
C SER A 320 -13.36 9.06 14.72
N LEU A 321 -14.07 8.11 15.34
CA LEU A 321 -14.85 7.12 14.60
C LEU A 321 -16.07 7.70 13.90
N TRP A 322 -16.71 8.69 14.51
CA TRP A 322 -17.96 9.23 13.97
C TRP A 322 -17.80 10.02 12.66
N PRO A 323 -16.80 10.88 12.47
CA PRO A 323 -16.51 11.49 11.18
C PRO A 323 -16.12 10.46 10.10
N SER A 324 -15.19 9.55 10.41
CA SER A 324 -14.61 8.60 9.46
C SER A 324 -15.53 7.46 9.03
N ARG A 325 -16.65 7.23 9.76
CA ARG A 325 -17.58 6.14 9.44
C ARG A 325 -18.13 6.14 8.02
N LYS A 326 -18.38 7.35 7.46
CA LYS A 326 -18.90 7.48 6.09
C LYS A 326 -17.87 7.03 5.07
N ALA A 327 -16.62 7.44 5.25
CA ALA A 327 -15.51 7.04 4.38
C ALA A 327 -15.33 5.53 4.40
N LEU A 328 -15.25 4.91 5.59
CA LEU A 328 -15.11 3.46 5.73
C LEU A 328 -16.31 2.67 5.14
N LEU A 329 -17.54 3.16 5.30
CA LEU A 329 -18.72 2.51 4.72
C LEU A 329 -18.75 2.63 3.19
N VAL A 330 -18.40 3.79 2.64
CA VAL A 330 -18.28 3.97 1.18
C VAL A 330 -17.18 3.06 0.63
N ALA A 331 -16.03 3.03 1.27
CA ALA A 331 -14.91 2.18 0.88
C ALA A 331 -15.25 0.68 0.96
N SER A 332 -15.98 0.25 2.01
CA SER A 332 -16.45 -1.14 2.10
C SER A 332 -17.38 -1.52 0.93
N THR A 333 -18.15 -0.55 0.43
CA THR A 333 -19.00 -0.76 -0.77
C THR A 333 -18.14 -1.01 -2.01
N TRP A 334 -17.01 -0.29 -2.17
CA TRP A 334 -16.05 -0.54 -3.26
C TRP A 334 -15.43 -1.94 -3.16
N THR A 335 -14.98 -2.36 -1.96
CA THR A 335 -14.47 -3.71 -1.70
C THR A 335 -15.48 -4.79 -2.11
N ILE A 336 -16.74 -4.64 -1.69
CA ILE A 336 -17.83 -5.57 -2.03
C ILE A 336 -18.09 -5.56 -3.53
N LEU A 337 -18.17 -4.39 -4.16
CA LEU A 337 -18.50 -4.25 -5.57
C LEU A 337 -17.43 -4.87 -6.47
N LEU A 338 -16.14 -4.62 -6.16
CA LEU A 338 -15.02 -5.24 -6.86
C LEU A 338 -15.12 -6.76 -6.81
N SER A 339 -15.34 -7.32 -5.63
CA SER A 339 -15.43 -8.77 -5.43
C SER A 339 -16.65 -9.38 -6.11
N LEU A 340 -17.82 -8.71 -6.03
CA LEU A 340 -19.04 -9.17 -6.70
C LEU A 340 -18.97 -9.11 -8.22
N CYS A 341 -18.19 -8.16 -8.77
CA CYS A 341 -17.99 -8.08 -10.23
C CYS A 341 -16.92 -9.08 -10.70
N ALA A 342 -15.83 -9.25 -9.95
CA ALA A 342 -14.72 -10.11 -10.37
C ALA A 342 -15.02 -11.61 -10.21
N MET A 343 -15.65 -12.03 -9.11
CA MET A 343 -15.84 -13.45 -8.80
C MET A 343 -16.68 -14.21 -9.83
N PRO A 344 -17.82 -13.71 -10.32
CA PRO A 344 -18.58 -14.41 -11.37
C PRO A 344 -17.77 -14.62 -12.64
N ILE A 345 -16.94 -13.65 -13.02
CA ILE A 345 -16.05 -13.74 -14.19
C ILE A 345 -14.99 -14.81 -13.93
N ALA A 346 -14.37 -14.80 -12.73
CA ALA A 346 -13.38 -15.78 -12.32
C ALA A 346 -13.93 -17.21 -12.34
N ILE A 347 -15.14 -17.41 -11.80
CA ILE A 347 -15.85 -18.71 -11.80
C ILE A 347 -16.07 -19.20 -13.24
N ALA A 348 -16.64 -18.35 -14.10
CA ALA A 348 -16.93 -18.72 -15.48
C ALA A 348 -15.67 -19.03 -16.29
N ALA A 349 -14.65 -18.16 -16.19
CA ALA A 349 -13.36 -18.34 -16.86
C ALA A 349 -12.61 -19.57 -16.31
N GLY A 350 -12.56 -19.74 -14.99
CA GLY A 350 -11.91 -20.86 -14.33
C GLY A 350 -12.53 -22.21 -14.71
N LEU A 351 -13.87 -22.29 -14.75
CA LEU A 351 -14.56 -23.50 -15.24
C LEU A 351 -14.23 -23.78 -16.71
N GLY A 352 -14.21 -22.75 -17.56
CA GLY A 352 -13.82 -22.87 -18.96
C GLY A 352 -12.38 -23.40 -19.10
N LEU A 353 -11.44 -22.85 -18.36
CA LEU A 353 -10.03 -23.28 -18.34
C LEU A 353 -9.88 -24.73 -17.85
N ALA A 354 -10.60 -25.13 -16.80
CA ALA A 354 -10.60 -26.51 -16.30
C ALA A 354 -11.14 -27.49 -17.33
N LEU A 355 -12.25 -27.16 -18.00
CA LEU A 355 -12.85 -27.99 -19.05
C LEU A 355 -11.93 -28.10 -20.27
N LEU A 356 -11.34 -26.99 -20.73
CA LEU A 356 -10.35 -27.01 -21.81
C LEU A 356 -9.15 -27.90 -21.48
N ARG A 357 -8.67 -27.83 -20.25
CA ARG A 357 -7.51 -28.63 -19.80
C ARG A 357 -7.84 -30.12 -19.72
N LEU A 358 -9.04 -30.50 -19.32
CA LEU A 358 -9.44 -31.90 -19.13
C LEU A 358 -9.99 -32.57 -20.40
N TYR A 359 -10.74 -31.82 -21.20
CA TYR A 359 -11.52 -32.36 -22.30
C TYR A 359 -11.28 -31.68 -23.65
N GLY A 360 -10.46 -30.59 -23.67
CA GLY A 360 -10.15 -29.85 -24.88
C GLY A 360 -9.09 -30.55 -25.76
N PRO A 361 -8.93 -30.07 -26.99
CA PRO A 361 -7.86 -30.55 -27.87
C PRO A 361 -6.50 -30.17 -27.29
N ALA A 362 -5.48 -30.99 -27.55
CA ALA A 362 -4.14 -30.87 -26.94
C ALA A 362 -3.52 -29.46 -26.97
N PRO A 363 -3.61 -28.67 -28.06
CA PRO A 363 -3.06 -27.30 -28.08
C PRO A 363 -3.77 -26.38 -27.08
N LEU A 364 -5.10 -26.43 -27.01
CA LEU A 364 -5.90 -25.60 -26.09
C LEU A 364 -5.72 -26.05 -24.63
N ALA A 365 -5.58 -27.34 -24.38
CA ALA A 365 -5.27 -27.87 -23.05
C ALA A 365 -3.89 -27.40 -22.57
N LEU A 366 -2.89 -27.36 -23.48
CA LEU A 366 -1.56 -26.84 -23.18
C LEU A 366 -1.60 -25.32 -22.87
N LEU A 367 -2.29 -24.54 -23.70
CA LEU A 367 -2.45 -23.10 -23.47
C LEU A 367 -3.16 -22.80 -22.14
N SER A 368 -4.22 -23.54 -21.83
CA SER A 368 -4.90 -23.41 -20.53
C SER A 368 -3.96 -23.72 -19.36
N ARG A 369 -3.13 -24.77 -19.48
CA ARG A 369 -2.15 -25.11 -18.46
C ARG A 369 -1.12 -23.99 -18.28
N LEU A 370 -0.53 -23.50 -19.38
CA LEU A 370 0.47 -22.42 -19.33
C LEU A 370 -0.11 -21.14 -18.73
N PHE A 371 -1.35 -20.77 -19.13
CA PHE A 371 -2.04 -19.62 -18.56
C PHE A 371 -2.18 -19.75 -17.03
N VAL A 372 -2.68 -20.87 -16.55
CA VAL A 372 -2.88 -21.11 -15.11
C VAL A 372 -1.55 -21.06 -14.36
N GLU A 373 -0.49 -21.69 -14.89
CA GLU A 373 0.83 -21.67 -14.25
C GLU A 373 1.45 -20.26 -14.21
N ILE A 374 1.34 -19.49 -15.29
CA ILE A 374 1.85 -18.11 -15.36
C ILE A 374 1.10 -17.21 -14.36
N ILE A 375 -0.23 -17.24 -14.39
CA ILE A 375 -1.04 -16.37 -13.53
C ILE A 375 -0.85 -16.70 -12.04
N ARG A 376 -0.82 -17.99 -11.69
CA ARG A 376 -0.57 -18.41 -10.30
C ARG A 376 0.87 -18.22 -9.85
N GLY A 377 1.81 -18.19 -10.80
CA GLY A 377 3.23 -17.95 -10.53
C GLY A 377 3.62 -16.48 -10.42
N THR A 378 2.70 -15.54 -10.68
CA THR A 378 2.97 -14.10 -10.63
C THR A 378 2.12 -13.40 -9.57
N PRO A 379 2.65 -12.37 -8.88
CA PRO A 379 1.90 -11.62 -7.87
C PRO A 379 0.70 -10.87 -8.47
N LEU A 380 -0.42 -10.84 -7.75
CA LEU A 380 -1.62 -10.09 -8.16
C LEU A 380 -1.33 -8.59 -8.38
N ALA A 381 -0.49 -7.98 -7.52
CA ALA A 381 -0.08 -6.58 -7.68
C ALA A 381 0.60 -6.32 -9.02
N LEU A 382 1.50 -7.21 -9.45
CA LEU A 382 2.16 -7.11 -10.75
C LEU A 382 1.16 -7.24 -11.90
N GLN A 383 0.23 -8.19 -11.82
CA GLN A 383 -0.82 -8.37 -12.83
C GLN A 383 -1.68 -7.11 -12.97
N LEU A 384 -2.04 -6.49 -11.84
CA LEU A 384 -2.81 -5.25 -11.81
C LEU A 384 -2.07 -4.09 -12.48
N ILE A 385 -0.79 -3.90 -12.15
CA ILE A 385 0.07 -2.88 -12.75
C ILE A 385 0.19 -3.09 -14.27
N LEU A 386 0.41 -4.33 -14.71
CA LEU A 386 0.51 -4.67 -16.13
C LEU A 386 -0.81 -4.39 -16.88
N ILE A 387 -1.95 -4.67 -16.28
CA ILE A 387 -3.27 -4.44 -16.91
C ILE A 387 -3.60 -2.93 -16.94
N TYR A 388 -3.30 -2.21 -15.87
CA TYR A 388 -3.71 -0.81 -15.76
C TYR A 388 -2.78 0.14 -16.50
N PHE A 389 -1.46 -0.06 -16.40
CA PHE A 389 -0.47 0.85 -16.97
C PHE A 389 0.15 0.36 -18.27
N VAL A 390 0.47 -0.93 -18.39
CA VAL A 390 1.24 -1.45 -19.53
C VAL A 390 0.34 -1.86 -20.69
N LEU A 391 -0.81 -2.48 -20.41
CA LEU A 391 -1.73 -2.93 -21.45
C LEU A 391 -2.23 -1.78 -22.35
N PRO A 392 -2.62 -0.60 -21.85
CA PRO A 392 -2.97 0.54 -22.68
C PRO A 392 -1.83 0.97 -23.61
N GLU A 393 -0.60 1.10 -23.10
CA GLU A 393 0.58 1.44 -23.90
C GLU A 393 0.84 0.40 -25.02
N PHE A 394 0.69 -0.87 -24.69
CA PHE A 394 0.84 -1.95 -25.67
C PHE A 394 -0.23 -1.90 -26.78
N LEU A 395 -1.47 -1.56 -26.42
CA LEU A 395 -2.56 -1.42 -27.39
C LEU A 395 -2.40 -0.22 -28.32
N GLU A 396 -1.83 0.90 -27.83
CA GLU A 396 -1.49 2.06 -28.67
C GLU A 396 -0.43 1.73 -29.74
N TRP A 397 0.38 0.71 -29.51
CA TRP A 397 1.40 0.26 -30.45
C TRP A 397 0.82 -0.49 -31.66
N LEU A 398 -0.46 -0.89 -31.60
CA LEU A 398 -1.16 -1.56 -32.69
C LEU A 398 -1.61 -0.52 -33.74
N PRO A 399 -1.37 -0.76 -35.06
CA PRO A 399 -1.70 0.20 -36.11
C PRO A 399 -3.21 0.50 -36.16
N GLY A 400 -3.56 1.78 -36.06
CA GLY A 400 -4.91 2.27 -36.38
C GLY A 400 -5.76 2.69 -35.18
N GLU A 401 -5.25 2.69 -33.95
CA GLU A 401 -6.06 2.95 -32.76
C GLU A 401 -5.73 4.27 -32.05
N THR A 402 -6.79 4.96 -31.67
CA THR A 402 -6.79 6.13 -30.78
C THR A 402 -6.62 5.69 -29.34
N GLN A 403 -6.04 6.54 -28.52
CA GLN A 403 -5.76 6.36 -27.07
C GLN A 403 -6.74 5.43 -26.34
N TRP A 404 -6.25 4.23 -26.00
CA TRP A 404 -6.97 3.31 -25.13
C TRP A 404 -6.64 3.64 -23.67
N SER A 405 -7.64 3.95 -22.87
CA SER A 405 -7.49 4.03 -21.43
C SER A 405 -8.50 3.09 -20.76
N LEU A 406 -8.02 2.19 -19.92
CA LEU A 406 -8.86 1.41 -19.03
C LEU A 406 -8.96 2.17 -17.70
N SER A 407 -10.17 2.47 -17.25
CA SER A 407 -10.35 3.07 -15.94
C SER A 407 -9.96 2.09 -14.82
N SER A 408 -9.65 2.60 -13.62
CA SER A 408 -9.14 1.80 -12.50
C SER A 408 -10.11 0.67 -12.11
N PHE A 409 -11.41 0.93 -12.08
CA PHE A 409 -12.40 -0.08 -11.67
C PHE A 409 -12.45 -1.30 -12.62
N PRO A 410 -12.63 -1.17 -13.95
CA PRO A 410 -12.54 -2.32 -14.86
C PRO A 410 -11.19 -3.03 -14.83
N SER A 411 -10.08 -2.27 -14.68
CA SER A 411 -8.74 -2.87 -14.59
C SER A 411 -8.59 -3.74 -13.34
N ALA A 412 -9.09 -3.25 -12.20
CA ALA A 412 -9.11 -4.02 -10.96
C ALA A 412 -9.97 -5.28 -11.06
N VAL A 413 -11.19 -5.14 -11.61
CA VAL A 413 -12.09 -6.29 -11.84
C VAL A 413 -11.44 -7.32 -12.76
N LEU A 414 -10.78 -6.87 -13.84
CA LEU A 414 -10.09 -7.76 -14.78
C LEU A 414 -8.90 -8.47 -14.12
N ALA A 415 -8.07 -7.75 -13.37
CA ALA A 415 -6.92 -8.33 -12.68
C ALA A 415 -7.33 -9.37 -11.64
N LEU A 416 -8.30 -9.03 -10.78
CA LEU A 416 -8.87 -9.95 -9.81
C LEU A 416 -9.49 -11.18 -10.49
N ALA A 417 -10.30 -10.96 -11.55
CA ALA A 417 -10.94 -12.03 -12.26
C ALA A 417 -9.93 -12.97 -12.96
N LEU A 418 -8.87 -12.43 -13.56
CA LEU A 418 -7.81 -13.23 -14.18
C LEU A 418 -7.05 -14.06 -13.13
N ASN A 419 -6.63 -13.43 -12.03
CA ASN A 419 -5.92 -14.11 -10.97
C ASN A 419 -6.74 -15.26 -10.39
N TYR A 420 -7.98 -14.95 -9.97
CA TYR A 420 -8.87 -15.95 -9.38
C TYR A 420 -9.36 -16.99 -10.39
N SER A 421 -9.44 -16.67 -11.68
CA SER A 421 -9.78 -17.68 -12.70
C SER A 421 -8.78 -18.82 -12.76
N ALA A 422 -7.51 -18.53 -12.51
CA ALA A 422 -6.46 -19.54 -12.47
C ALA A 422 -6.54 -20.42 -11.20
N CYS A 423 -6.90 -19.83 -10.05
CA CYS A 423 -7.17 -20.57 -8.81
C CYS A 423 -8.42 -21.46 -8.96
N GLU A 424 -9.52 -20.89 -9.45
CA GLU A 424 -10.77 -21.59 -9.72
C GLU A 424 -10.59 -22.74 -10.72
N ALA A 425 -9.75 -22.56 -11.76
CA ALA A 425 -9.47 -23.61 -12.72
C ALA A 425 -8.87 -24.87 -12.07
N GLU A 426 -7.98 -24.70 -11.08
CA GLU A 426 -7.42 -25.84 -10.34
C GLU A 426 -8.45 -26.48 -9.40
N ILE A 427 -9.30 -25.69 -8.75
CA ILE A 427 -10.39 -26.18 -7.89
C ILE A 427 -11.35 -27.03 -8.72
N TYR A 428 -11.80 -26.53 -9.88
CA TYR A 428 -12.72 -27.27 -10.76
C TYR A 428 -12.04 -28.50 -11.35
N ARG A 429 -10.80 -28.40 -11.77
CA ARG A 429 -10.04 -29.56 -12.26
C ARG A 429 -9.95 -30.66 -11.21
N ALA A 430 -9.61 -30.32 -9.98
CA ALA A 430 -9.55 -31.26 -8.87
C ALA A 430 -10.92 -31.86 -8.56
N GLY A 431 -11.97 -31.03 -8.51
CA GLY A 431 -13.35 -31.47 -8.28
C GLY A 431 -13.85 -32.44 -9.34
N LEU A 432 -13.58 -32.18 -10.62
CA LEU A 432 -13.97 -33.05 -11.72
C LEU A 432 -13.17 -34.36 -11.76
N GLN A 433 -11.86 -34.32 -11.44
CA GLN A 433 -11.01 -35.51 -11.40
C GLN A 433 -11.30 -36.45 -10.22
N ASN A 434 -11.87 -35.93 -9.14
CA ASN A 434 -12.27 -36.73 -7.98
C ASN A 434 -13.58 -37.53 -8.21
N LEU A 435 -14.28 -37.29 -9.33
CA LEU A 435 -15.45 -38.06 -9.66
C LEU A 435 -15.05 -39.47 -10.18
N PRO A 436 -15.82 -40.53 -9.84
CA PRO A 436 -15.56 -41.87 -10.35
C PRO A 436 -15.64 -41.91 -11.89
N ARG A 437 -14.61 -42.46 -12.53
CA ARG A 437 -14.52 -42.56 -14.01
C ARG A 437 -15.71 -43.24 -14.63
N GLY A 438 -16.32 -44.20 -13.95
CA GLY A 438 -17.54 -44.90 -14.41
C GLY A 438 -18.74 -43.99 -14.66
N GLN A 439 -18.80 -42.76 -14.10
CA GLN A 439 -19.89 -41.81 -14.37
C GLN A 439 -19.88 -41.34 -15.84
N MET A 440 -18.74 -41.04 -16.39
CA MET A 440 -18.57 -40.67 -17.79
C MET A 440 -18.87 -41.87 -18.71
N GLU A 441 -18.32 -43.04 -18.38
CA GLU A 441 -18.48 -44.25 -19.15
C GLU A 441 -19.96 -44.70 -19.21
N ALA A 442 -20.67 -44.66 -18.07
CA ALA A 442 -22.08 -44.97 -17.99
C ALA A 442 -22.94 -44.00 -18.83
N ALA A 443 -22.63 -42.71 -18.77
CA ALA A 443 -23.34 -41.70 -19.55
C ALA A 443 -23.20 -41.93 -21.07
N LEU A 444 -21.95 -42.21 -21.50
CA LEU A 444 -21.68 -42.50 -22.91
C LEU A 444 -22.37 -43.80 -23.36
N SER A 445 -22.41 -44.85 -22.51
CA SER A 445 -23.10 -46.12 -22.79
C SER A 445 -24.61 -45.93 -22.91
N LEU A 446 -25.19 -44.91 -22.28
CA LEU A 446 -26.60 -44.54 -22.43
C LEU A 446 -26.84 -43.63 -23.65
N GLY A 447 -25.85 -43.44 -24.53
CA GLY A 447 -25.97 -42.68 -25.78
C GLY A 447 -25.84 -41.16 -25.60
N MET A 448 -25.39 -40.69 -24.45
CA MET A 448 -25.13 -39.25 -24.26
C MET A 448 -23.86 -38.84 -25.00
N THR A 449 -23.87 -37.64 -25.58
CA THR A 449 -22.63 -37.06 -26.09
C THR A 449 -21.71 -36.65 -24.93
N PRO A 450 -20.38 -36.55 -25.13
CA PRO A 450 -19.48 -36.10 -24.07
C PRO A 450 -19.89 -34.75 -23.44
N ALA A 451 -20.31 -33.79 -24.25
CA ALA A 451 -20.80 -32.50 -23.77
C ALA A 451 -22.05 -32.62 -22.89
N GLN A 452 -22.99 -33.52 -23.27
CA GLN A 452 -24.18 -33.80 -22.46
C GLN A 452 -23.83 -34.46 -21.13
N ALA A 453 -22.91 -35.43 -21.13
CA ALA A 453 -22.44 -36.10 -19.93
C ALA A 453 -21.74 -35.12 -18.98
N ILE A 454 -20.84 -34.25 -19.49
CA ILE A 454 -20.18 -33.21 -18.71
C ILE A 454 -21.24 -32.27 -18.09
N ARG A 455 -22.14 -31.71 -18.91
CA ARG A 455 -23.09 -30.68 -18.45
C ARG A 455 -24.14 -31.21 -17.50
N ARG A 456 -24.68 -32.43 -17.75
CA ARG A 456 -25.86 -32.97 -17.02
C ARG A 456 -25.48 -33.87 -15.85
N ILE A 457 -24.28 -34.47 -15.86
CA ILE A 457 -23.87 -35.45 -14.86
C ILE A 457 -22.65 -34.98 -14.08
N LEU A 458 -21.53 -34.65 -14.75
CA LEU A 458 -20.27 -34.37 -14.07
C LEU A 458 -20.26 -33.03 -13.38
N ILE A 459 -20.63 -31.93 -14.06
CA ILE A 459 -20.63 -30.57 -13.45
C ILE A 459 -21.56 -30.52 -12.23
N PRO A 460 -22.82 -30.99 -12.25
CA PRO A 460 -23.68 -30.95 -11.06
C PRO A 460 -23.15 -31.77 -9.88
N GLN A 461 -22.41 -32.85 -10.13
CA GLN A 461 -21.79 -33.64 -9.09
C GLN A 461 -20.52 -32.93 -8.56
N ALA A 462 -19.66 -32.45 -9.45
CA ALA A 462 -18.44 -31.71 -9.09
C ALA A 462 -18.75 -30.43 -8.29
N THR A 463 -19.82 -29.70 -8.65
CA THR A 463 -20.24 -28.45 -7.99
C THR A 463 -20.37 -28.63 -6.48
N ARG A 464 -20.87 -29.77 -6.02
CA ARG A 464 -20.98 -30.04 -4.58
C ARG A 464 -19.61 -30.07 -3.87
N HIS A 465 -18.57 -30.51 -4.54
CA HIS A 465 -17.22 -30.60 -3.99
C HIS A 465 -16.42 -29.30 -4.10
N VAL A 466 -16.77 -28.45 -5.06
CA VAL A 466 -16.03 -27.21 -5.32
C VAL A 466 -16.63 -25.99 -4.63
N ILE A 467 -17.90 -25.99 -4.21
CA ILE A 467 -18.54 -24.86 -3.53
C ILE A 467 -17.76 -24.39 -2.30
N PRO A 468 -17.31 -25.26 -1.35
CA PRO A 468 -16.57 -24.78 -0.18
C PRO A 468 -15.26 -24.06 -0.55
N PRO A 469 -14.34 -24.64 -1.35
CA PRO A 469 -13.12 -23.92 -1.74
C PRO A 469 -13.41 -22.63 -2.53
N VAL A 470 -14.40 -22.61 -3.44
CA VAL A 470 -14.81 -21.38 -4.14
C VAL A 470 -15.31 -20.31 -3.18
N THR A 471 -16.05 -20.70 -2.13
CA THR A 471 -16.50 -19.74 -1.10
C THR A 471 -15.31 -19.20 -0.31
N ASN A 472 -14.29 -20.02 -0.01
CA ASN A 472 -13.09 -19.58 0.65
C ASN A 472 -12.28 -18.60 -0.23
N ASP A 473 -12.19 -18.85 -1.53
CA ASP A 473 -11.56 -17.94 -2.49
C ASP A 473 -12.33 -16.61 -2.57
N PHE A 474 -13.66 -16.64 -2.51
CA PHE A 474 -14.47 -15.41 -2.47
C PHE A 474 -14.22 -14.58 -1.19
N ILE A 475 -14.07 -15.25 -0.04
CA ILE A 475 -13.68 -14.59 1.23
C ILE A 475 -12.26 -13.99 1.14
N ALA A 476 -11.33 -14.71 0.51
CA ALA A 476 -9.97 -14.23 0.30
C ALA A 476 -9.95 -12.99 -0.61
N MET A 477 -10.77 -12.99 -1.67
CA MET A 477 -10.86 -11.87 -2.61
C MET A 477 -11.22 -10.54 -1.94
N PHE A 478 -12.06 -10.52 -0.87
CA PHE A 478 -12.33 -9.29 -0.12
C PHE A 478 -11.06 -8.66 0.45
N LYS A 479 -10.10 -9.47 0.87
CA LYS A 479 -8.82 -8.98 1.42
C LYS A 479 -7.89 -8.57 0.27
N ASP A 480 -7.89 -9.31 -0.81
CA ASP A 480 -7.01 -9.08 -1.95
C ASP A 480 -7.40 -7.84 -2.76
N THR A 481 -8.64 -7.33 -2.60
CA THR A 481 -9.01 -6.00 -3.13
C THR A 481 -8.13 -4.88 -2.57
N ALA A 482 -7.48 -5.06 -1.42
CA ALA A 482 -6.54 -4.10 -0.85
C ALA A 482 -5.39 -3.74 -1.82
N VAL A 483 -5.02 -4.68 -2.70
CA VAL A 483 -4.01 -4.44 -3.75
C VAL A 483 -4.46 -3.37 -4.76
N CYS A 484 -5.78 -3.15 -4.91
CA CYS A 484 -6.31 -2.17 -5.86
C CYS A 484 -6.02 -0.71 -5.47
N SER A 485 -5.54 -0.48 -4.24
CA SER A 485 -5.04 0.83 -3.81
C SER A 485 -3.88 1.34 -4.67
N VAL A 486 -3.05 0.45 -5.20
CA VAL A 486 -1.91 0.76 -6.08
C VAL A 486 -2.34 1.54 -7.33
N ILE A 487 -3.55 1.32 -7.83
CA ILE A 487 -4.11 2.06 -8.98
C ILE A 487 -5.13 3.13 -8.56
N GLY A 488 -5.04 3.62 -7.33
CA GLY A 488 -5.82 4.75 -6.82
C GLY A 488 -7.26 4.43 -6.44
N ILE A 489 -7.63 3.16 -6.23
CA ILE A 489 -8.96 2.82 -5.71
C ILE A 489 -8.95 2.90 -4.19
N ALA A 490 -9.73 3.83 -3.64
CA ALA A 490 -9.93 3.95 -2.20
C ALA A 490 -10.91 2.87 -1.69
N GLU A 491 -10.46 1.61 -1.66
CA GLU A 491 -11.15 0.51 -1.02
C GLU A 491 -10.97 0.55 0.51
N LEU A 492 -11.51 -0.41 1.23
CA LEU A 492 -11.60 -0.36 2.69
C LEU A 492 -10.24 -0.21 3.41
N SER A 493 -9.17 -0.89 2.96
CA SER A 493 -7.85 -0.77 3.57
C SER A 493 -7.22 0.60 3.30
N LYS A 494 -7.38 1.12 2.07
CA LYS A 494 -6.89 2.45 1.70
C LYS A 494 -7.62 3.56 2.47
N ALA A 495 -8.94 3.44 2.60
CA ALA A 495 -9.72 4.41 3.36
C ALA A 495 -9.35 4.40 4.85
N TYR A 496 -9.14 3.22 5.45
CA TYR A 496 -8.59 3.13 6.80
C TYR A 496 -7.28 3.92 6.91
N TYR A 497 -6.42 3.72 5.93
CA TYR A 497 -5.10 4.32 5.90
C TYR A 497 -5.15 5.85 5.89
N ILE A 498 -5.93 6.40 4.96
CA ILE A 498 -6.17 7.85 4.82
C ILE A 498 -6.76 8.42 6.11
N GLU A 499 -7.79 7.79 6.65
CA GLU A 499 -8.47 8.27 7.85
C GLU A 499 -7.59 8.15 9.11
N ALA A 500 -6.78 7.10 9.21
CA ALA A 500 -5.86 6.91 10.33
C ALA A 500 -4.76 7.99 10.34
N GLN A 501 -4.27 8.39 9.18
CA GLN A 501 -3.31 9.50 9.06
C GLN A 501 -3.95 10.84 9.43
N ASN A 502 -5.14 11.11 8.92
CA ASN A 502 -5.83 12.37 9.15
C ASN A 502 -6.29 12.56 10.60
N THR A 503 -6.49 11.48 11.36
CA THR A 503 -7.06 11.54 12.71
C THR A 503 -6.12 11.05 13.79
N SER A 504 -4.95 10.51 13.45
CA SER A 504 -4.01 9.82 14.36
C SER A 504 -4.66 8.67 15.19
N ALA A 505 -5.86 8.23 14.81
CA ALA A 505 -6.64 7.19 15.49
C ALA A 505 -6.38 5.80 14.92
N VAL A 506 -5.10 5.41 14.80
CA VAL A 506 -4.64 4.20 14.10
C VAL A 506 -5.27 2.92 14.66
N ILE A 507 -5.32 2.79 16.00
CA ILE A 507 -5.80 1.56 16.66
C ILE A 507 -7.32 1.44 16.52
N GLU A 508 -8.05 2.51 16.81
CA GLU A 508 -9.51 2.54 16.80
C GLU A 508 -10.08 2.31 15.39
N LEU A 509 -9.51 2.99 14.40
CA LEU A 509 -9.90 2.82 13.01
C LEU A 509 -9.47 1.46 12.46
N GLY A 510 -8.28 0.99 12.84
CA GLY A 510 -7.81 -0.35 12.48
C GLY A 510 -8.70 -1.46 13.03
N ALA A 511 -9.08 -1.37 14.31
CA ALA A 511 -10.03 -2.31 14.90
C ALA A 511 -11.41 -2.26 14.22
N THR A 512 -11.89 -1.05 13.89
CA THR A 512 -13.16 -0.86 13.18
C THR A 512 -13.11 -1.47 11.78
N THR A 513 -12.05 -1.23 11.03
CA THR A 513 -11.82 -1.80 9.70
C THR A 513 -11.76 -3.32 9.74
N ALA A 514 -11.03 -3.88 10.71
CA ALA A 514 -10.98 -5.33 10.93
C ALA A 514 -12.37 -5.92 11.22
N LEU A 515 -13.18 -5.23 12.02
CA LEU A 515 -14.57 -5.64 12.29
C LEU A 515 -15.44 -5.57 11.02
N ILE A 516 -15.25 -4.58 10.17
CA ILE A 516 -15.98 -4.48 8.88
C ILE A 516 -15.58 -5.65 7.97
N TYR A 517 -14.27 -5.96 7.82
CA TYR A 517 -13.83 -7.13 7.05
C TYR A 517 -14.39 -8.44 7.62
N LEU A 518 -14.42 -8.56 8.95
CA LEU A 518 -15.01 -9.73 9.61
C LEU A 518 -16.51 -9.81 9.34
N ALA A 519 -17.23 -8.69 9.43
CA ALA A 519 -18.67 -8.65 9.15
C ALA A 519 -19.00 -9.02 7.68
N MET A 520 -18.11 -8.72 6.72
CA MET A 520 -18.26 -9.11 5.32
C MET A 520 -17.94 -10.59 5.12
N SER A 521 -16.89 -11.11 5.73
CA SER A 521 -16.39 -12.47 5.51
C SER A 521 -17.09 -13.54 6.37
N TYR A 522 -17.48 -13.22 7.60
CA TYR A 522 -18.05 -14.18 8.56
C TYR A 522 -19.37 -14.83 8.08
N PRO A 523 -20.34 -14.10 7.50
CA PRO A 523 -21.56 -14.73 6.99
C PRO A 523 -21.30 -15.77 5.90
N LEU A 524 -20.33 -15.51 5.02
CA LEU A 524 -19.92 -16.44 3.97
C LEU A 524 -19.20 -17.66 4.54
N SER A 525 -18.34 -17.46 5.55
CA SER A 525 -17.67 -18.56 6.26
C SER A 525 -18.66 -19.50 6.94
N VAL A 526 -19.68 -18.95 7.61
CA VAL A 526 -20.76 -19.76 8.22
C VAL A 526 -21.57 -20.51 7.16
N LEU A 527 -21.82 -19.88 6.02
CA LEU A 527 -22.52 -20.53 4.89
C LEU A 527 -21.69 -21.69 4.32
N SER A 528 -20.37 -21.48 4.11
CA SER A 528 -19.46 -22.54 3.66
C SER A 528 -19.46 -23.73 4.60
N GLY A 529 -19.31 -23.50 5.91
CA GLY A 529 -19.34 -24.57 6.91
C GLY A 529 -20.65 -25.37 6.94
N ARG A 530 -21.79 -24.68 6.81
CA ARG A 530 -23.10 -25.37 6.71
C ARG A 530 -23.22 -26.24 5.47
N LEU A 531 -22.67 -25.80 4.34
CA LEU A 531 -22.67 -26.56 3.09
C LEU A 531 -21.77 -27.80 3.20
N GLU A 532 -20.62 -27.68 3.86
CA GLU A 532 -19.72 -28.81 4.15
C GLU A 532 -20.39 -29.85 5.07
N ASP A 533 -21.00 -29.42 6.15
CA ASP A 533 -21.72 -30.31 7.08
C ASP A 533 -22.86 -31.08 6.41
N GLN A 534 -23.63 -30.41 5.53
CA GLN A 534 -24.67 -31.05 4.76
C GLN A 534 -24.15 -32.14 3.81
N GLN A 535 -22.98 -31.90 3.20
CA GLN A 535 -22.32 -32.86 2.32
C GLN A 535 -21.81 -34.09 3.09
N HIS A 536 -21.22 -33.88 4.26
CA HIS A 536 -20.75 -34.98 5.13
C HIS A 536 -21.91 -35.86 5.58
N ARG A 537 -23.02 -35.28 6.02
CA ARG A 537 -24.22 -36.03 6.44
C ARG A 537 -24.86 -36.86 5.30
N ARG A 538 -24.78 -36.36 4.05
CA ARG A 538 -25.29 -37.08 2.87
C ARG A 538 -24.39 -38.23 2.39
N LYS A 539 -23.11 -38.25 2.81
CA LYS A 539 -22.18 -39.37 2.53
C LYS A 539 -22.28 -40.48 3.57
N SER A 540 -22.74 -40.18 4.79
CA SER A 540 -22.89 -41.16 5.89
C SER A 540 -24.26 -41.85 5.91
N ASN A 541 -25.26 -41.39 5.13
CA ASN A 541 -26.51 -42.06 4.85
C ASN A 541 -26.48 -42.66 3.43
#